data_2002c68ad0d2d0d78c39f6617e467328
#
_entry.id   2002c68ad0d2d0d78c39f6617e467328
#
_cell.length_a   1.000
_cell.length_b   1.000
_cell.length_c   1.000
_cell.angle_alpha   90.00
_cell.angle_beta   90.00
_cell.angle_gamma   90.00
#
_symmetry.space_group_name_H-M   'P 1'
#
loop_
_entity.id
_entity.type
_entity.pdbx_description
1 polymer ?
#
loop_
_entity_poly.entity_id
_entity_poly.type
_entity_poly.pdbx_seq_one_letter_code
_entity_poly.pdbx_strand_id
1 'polypeptide(L)'
;FMDEEIDYAGEVEVVHYLSFLQETIGWDGLRQKVKVPLNDLRIAPYYGCTLHRPAEIGIEPFGSFTVMTGMLEALGATGVPFSAADKCCGSYQVLGSPAGANSAAAAIVNLASGAGIEALATSCPLCEYNLGKQQPQMLAAGRIDKNIPTYYFTQLLAVALGLDAKFCHF
;
A
#
# COMPACT_ATOMS: atom_id res chain seq x y z
N PHE A 1 -4.27 21.23 -35.91
CA PHE A 1 -4.45 20.37 -34.71
C PHE A 1 -4.31 21.13 -33.40
N MET A 2 -4.51 22.43 -33.41
CA MET A 2 -4.44 23.29 -32.20
C MET A 2 -5.55 24.33 -32.22
N ASP A 3 -6.70 23.93 -32.74
CA ASP A 3 -7.83 24.82 -32.86
C ASP A 3 -8.77 24.53 -31.69
N GLU A 4 -9.04 25.57 -30.91
CA GLU A 4 -10.03 25.62 -29.84
C GLU A 4 -9.66 24.83 -28.58
N GLU A 5 -8.51 25.10 -28.01
CA GLU A 5 -8.26 24.76 -26.63
C GLU A 5 -9.19 25.60 -25.73
N ILE A 6 -10.23 24.94 -25.25
CA ILE A 6 -10.96 25.48 -24.11
C ILE A 6 -9.97 25.45 -22.95
N ASP A 7 -9.61 26.62 -22.45
CA ASP A 7 -8.71 26.72 -21.30
C ASP A 7 -9.30 25.92 -20.14
N TYR A 8 -8.57 24.92 -19.67
CA TYR A 8 -8.98 24.14 -18.51
C TYR A 8 -8.92 25.03 -17.26
N ALA A 9 -10.07 25.23 -16.63
CA ALA A 9 -10.21 26.12 -15.47
C ALA A 9 -10.06 25.41 -14.12
N GLY A 10 -9.65 24.15 -14.12
CA GLY A 10 -9.45 23.38 -12.88
C GLY A 10 -10.73 22.81 -12.30
N GLU A 11 -11.68 22.44 -13.14
CA GLU A 11 -13.00 21.94 -12.69
C GLU A 11 -12.97 20.51 -12.13
N VAL A 12 -11.89 19.76 -12.39
CA VAL A 12 -11.76 18.37 -11.92
C VAL A 12 -10.97 18.35 -10.63
N GLU A 13 -11.57 17.85 -9.58
CA GLU A 13 -10.88 17.52 -8.34
C GLU A 13 -10.24 16.13 -8.44
N VAL A 14 -8.93 16.03 -8.19
CA VAL A 14 -8.20 14.75 -8.15
C VAL A 14 -7.97 14.38 -6.70
N VAL A 15 -8.57 13.28 -6.27
CA VAL A 15 -8.45 12.78 -4.90
C VAL A 15 -7.81 11.40 -4.86
N HIS A 16 -7.08 11.09 -3.79
CA HIS A 16 -6.57 9.74 -3.59
C HIS A 16 -7.72 8.79 -3.21
N TYR A 17 -7.71 7.57 -3.75
CA TYR A 17 -8.82 6.62 -3.55
C TYR A 17 -9.04 6.25 -2.06
N LEU A 18 -7.99 6.21 -1.24
CA LEU A 18 -8.13 6.01 0.21
C LEU A 18 -8.87 7.18 0.87
N SER A 19 -8.58 8.43 0.49
CA SER A 19 -9.30 9.61 0.98
C SER A 19 -10.76 9.58 0.56
N PHE A 20 -11.02 9.22 -0.71
CA PHE A 20 -12.40 9.04 -1.19
C PHE A 20 -13.16 7.98 -0.38
N LEU A 21 -12.55 6.83 -0.09
CA LEU A 21 -13.18 5.79 0.73
C LEU A 21 -13.50 6.30 2.13
N GLN A 22 -12.57 7.02 2.76
CA GLN A 22 -12.75 7.55 4.10
C GLN A 22 -13.82 8.63 4.17
N GLU A 23 -13.76 9.61 3.27
CA GLU A 23 -14.59 10.81 3.32
C GLU A 23 -16.00 10.59 2.76
N THR A 24 -16.12 9.78 1.72
CA THR A 24 -17.38 9.57 1.00
C THR A 24 -18.15 8.36 1.53
N ILE A 25 -17.47 7.25 1.83
CA ILE A 25 -18.11 6.01 2.26
C ILE A 25 -18.05 5.87 3.78
N GLY A 26 -16.92 6.27 4.38
CA GLY A 26 -16.62 6.06 5.79
C GLY A 26 -16.32 4.59 6.12
N TRP A 27 -15.59 4.37 7.21
CA TRP A 27 -15.20 3.03 7.60
C TRP A 27 -16.37 2.15 8.06
N ASP A 28 -17.38 2.74 8.66
CA ASP A 28 -18.60 2.01 9.04
C ASP A 28 -19.43 1.60 7.82
N GLY A 29 -19.54 2.48 6.83
CA GLY A 29 -20.18 2.17 5.56
C GLY A 29 -19.43 1.08 4.78
N LEU A 30 -18.11 1.10 4.82
CA LEU A 30 -17.27 0.07 4.21
C LEU A 30 -17.45 -1.28 4.92
N ARG A 31 -17.42 -1.29 6.26
CA ARG A 31 -17.61 -2.50 7.08
C ARG A 31 -18.91 -3.23 6.76
N GLN A 32 -19.99 -2.48 6.53
CA GLN A 32 -21.30 -3.05 6.16
C GLN A 32 -21.31 -3.73 4.77
N LYS A 33 -20.35 -3.40 3.90
CA LYS A 33 -20.23 -3.96 2.54
C LYS A 33 -19.29 -5.17 2.47
N VAL A 34 -18.56 -5.46 3.52
CA VAL A 34 -17.65 -6.61 3.58
C VAL A 34 -18.45 -7.91 3.52
N LYS A 35 -18.08 -8.79 2.60
CA LYS A 35 -18.67 -10.12 2.42
C LYS A 35 -17.74 -11.25 2.88
N VAL A 36 -16.43 -11.03 2.73
CA VAL A 36 -15.37 -11.97 3.10
C VAL A 36 -14.38 -11.20 3.98
N PRO A 37 -14.62 -11.13 5.30
CA PRO A 37 -13.75 -10.38 6.19
C PRO A 37 -12.35 -11.00 6.24
N LEU A 38 -11.31 -10.14 6.33
CA LEU A 38 -9.91 -10.52 6.42
C LEU A 38 -9.51 -10.85 7.88
N ASN A 39 -10.36 -11.62 8.54
CA ASN A 39 -10.19 -11.94 9.96
C ASN A 39 -8.84 -12.60 10.23
N ASP A 40 -8.25 -12.25 11.38
CA ASP A 40 -7.01 -12.81 11.91
C ASP A 40 -5.75 -12.48 11.11
N LEU A 41 -5.86 -11.78 9.96
CA LEU A 41 -4.70 -11.33 9.20
C LEU A 41 -4.07 -10.10 9.83
N ARG A 42 -2.79 -10.19 10.15
CA ARG A 42 -1.97 -9.11 10.71
C ARG A 42 -1.30 -8.35 9.58
N ILE A 43 -1.93 -7.27 9.14
CA ILE A 43 -1.50 -6.50 7.96
C ILE A 43 -0.93 -5.15 8.41
N ALA A 44 0.28 -4.82 7.97
CA ALA A 44 0.84 -3.50 8.20
C ALA A 44 0.53 -2.55 7.04
N PRO A 45 0.05 -1.33 7.35
CA PRO A 45 -0.04 -0.26 6.35
C PRO A 45 1.38 0.18 5.97
N TYR A 46 1.68 0.17 4.67
CA TYR A 46 2.93 0.68 4.15
C TYR A 46 2.68 1.87 3.22
N TYR A 47 2.99 3.04 3.70
CA TYR A 47 2.76 4.33 3.02
C TYR A 47 3.88 4.67 2.03
N GLY A 48 5.09 4.17 2.30
CA GLY A 48 6.25 4.58 1.53
C GLY A 48 6.51 6.08 1.65
N CYS A 49 6.82 6.72 0.53
CA CYS A 49 7.13 8.16 0.54
C CYS A 49 5.98 9.05 0.03
N THR A 50 5.15 8.56 -0.90
CA THR A 50 4.25 9.41 -1.67
C THR A 50 2.92 9.73 -0.98
N LEU A 51 2.48 8.91 -0.03
CA LEU A 51 1.22 9.19 0.69
C LEU A 51 1.33 10.33 1.71
N HIS A 52 2.56 10.69 2.10
CA HIS A 52 2.82 11.78 3.05
C HIS A 52 3.58 12.96 2.45
N ARG A 53 4.12 12.83 1.21
CA ARG A 53 5.04 13.81 0.63
C ARG A 53 4.73 14.10 -0.84
N PRO A 54 4.71 15.35 -1.23
CA PRO A 54 4.83 16.54 -0.36
C PRO A 54 3.63 16.70 0.58
N ALA A 55 3.81 17.44 1.67
CA ALA A 55 2.81 17.53 2.74
C ALA A 55 1.46 18.12 2.27
N GLU A 56 1.51 18.99 1.25
CA GLU A 56 0.35 19.68 0.70
C GLU A 56 -0.65 18.75 -0.01
N ILE A 57 -0.17 17.58 -0.45
CA ILE A 57 -1.00 16.57 -1.13
C ILE A 57 -1.01 15.23 -0.41
N GLY A 58 -0.36 15.15 0.76
CA GLY A 58 -0.40 13.95 1.61
C GLY A 58 -1.82 13.64 2.07
N ILE A 59 -2.17 12.36 2.14
CA ILE A 59 -3.53 11.94 2.55
C ILE A 59 -3.78 12.12 4.05
N GLU A 60 -2.72 12.27 4.83
CA GLU A 60 -2.76 12.55 6.27
C GLU A 60 -1.39 13.11 6.73
N PRO A 61 -1.30 13.71 7.93
CA PRO A 61 -0.05 14.27 8.43
C PRO A 61 1.07 13.24 8.52
N PHE A 62 2.31 13.68 8.28
CA PHE A 62 3.49 12.82 8.38
C PHE A 62 3.59 12.17 9.76
N GLY A 63 3.81 10.84 9.74
CA GLY A 63 3.86 10.02 10.95
C GLY A 63 2.49 9.53 11.44
N SER A 64 1.41 9.93 10.79
CA SER A 64 0.09 9.33 10.96
C SER A 64 -0.09 8.19 9.95
N PHE A 65 -0.76 7.12 10.34
CA PHE A 65 -1.03 5.94 9.49
C PHE A 65 -2.46 5.46 9.67
N THR A 66 -3.37 6.41 9.99
CA THR A 66 -4.73 6.09 10.42
C THR A 66 -5.66 5.76 9.27
N VAL A 67 -5.45 6.35 8.10
CA VAL A 67 -6.34 6.16 6.94
C VAL A 67 -6.29 4.73 6.45
N MET A 68 -5.10 4.20 6.13
CA MET A 68 -4.98 2.82 5.65
C MET A 68 -5.24 1.81 6.76
N THR A 69 -4.84 2.10 8.01
CA THR A 69 -5.16 1.26 9.17
C THR A 69 -6.68 1.15 9.34
N GLY A 70 -7.40 2.26 9.33
CA GLY A 70 -8.86 2.27 9.44
C GLY A 70 -9.55 1.49 8.32
N MET A 71 -9.03 1.58 7.09
CA MET A 71 -9.51 0.74 6.00
C MET A 71 -9.30 -0.75 6.30
N LEU A 72 -8.08 -1.16 6.67
CA LEU A 72 -7.77 -2.57 6.97
C LEU A 72 -8.65 -3.12 8.09
N GLU A 73 -8.86 -2.36 9.15
CA GLU A 73 -9.74 -2.72 10.25
C GLU A 73 -11.21 -2.78 9.83
N ALA A 74 -11.65 -1.90 8.93
CA ALA A 74 -12.99 -1.97 8.35
C ALA A 74 -13.19 -3.24 7.52
N LEU A 75 -12.13 -3.76 6.89
CA LEU A 75 -12.13 -5.04 6.16
C LEU A 75 -12.02 -6.27 7.08
N GLY A 76 -11.86 -6.09 8.38
CA GLY A 76 -11.77 -7.17 9.37
C GLY A 76 -10.35 -7.63 9.69
N ALA A 77 -9.32 -7.03 9.10
CA ALA A 77 -7.93 -7.33 9.42
C ALA A 77 -7.48 -6.65 10.71
N THR A 78 -6.37 -7.10 11.29
CA THR A 78 -5.66 -6.39 12.36
C THR A 78 -4.62 -5.48 11.74
N GLY A 79 -4.81 -4.16 11.85
CA GLY A 79 -3.82 -3.16 11.45
C GLY A 79 -2.63 -3.18 12.42
N VAL A 80 -1.44 -3.54 11.94
CA VAL A 80 -0.25 -3.65 12.79
C VAL A 80 0.62 -2.41 12.63
N PRO A 81 0.92 -1.67 13.73
CA PRO A 81 1.89 -0.58 13.67
C PRO A 81 3.24 -1.05 13.13
N PHE A 82 3.82 -0.29 12.22
CA PHE A 82 5.02 -0.69 11.51
C PHE A 82 6.06 0.43 11.46
N SER A 83 7.22 0.22 12.06
CA SER A 83 8.28 1.24 12.19
C SER A 83 8.91 1.66 10.86
N ALA A 84 8.70 0.90 9.79
CA ALA A 84 9.17 1.22 8.45
C ALA A 84 8.05 1.63 7.48
N ALA A 85 6.86 1.97 7.99
CA ALA A 85 5.70 2.30 7.17
C ALA A 85 5.95 3.48 6.20
N ASP A 86 6.80 4.43 6.56
CA ASP A 86 7.18 5.62 5.78
C ASP A 86 8.58 5.57 5.17
N LYS A 87 9.29 4.44 5.29
CA LYS A 87 10.61 4.27 4.65
C LYS A 87 10.47 4.11 3.15
N CYS A 88 11.49 4.54 2.40
CA CYS A 88 11.49 4.38 0.96
C CYS A 88 11.89 2.95 0.58
N CYS A 89 11.11 2.30 -0.29
CA CYS A 89 11.40 0.97 -0.83
C CYS A 89 12.54 0.94 -1.86
N GLY A 90 13.17 2.09 -2.13
CA GLY A 90 14.14 2.25 -3.22
C GLY A 90 13.54 2.85 -4.49
N SER A 91 12.22 2.88 -4.64
CA SER A 91 11.52 3.52 -5.76
C SER A 91 12.19 3.20 -7.13
N TYR A 92 12.43 4.21 -7.95
CA TYR A 92 13.06 4.08 -9.26
C TYR A 92 14.56 3.68 -9.23
N GLN A 93 15.18 3.65 -8.06
CA GLN A 93 16.57 3.17 -7.92
C GLN A 93 16.74 1.74 -8.45
N VAL A 94 15.66 0.95 -8.50
CA VAL A 94 15.67 -0.39 -9.09
C VAL A 94 16.15 -0.40 -10.55
N LEU A 95 16.01 0.69 -11.29
CA LEU A 95 16.48 0.81 -12.68
C LEU A 95 17.97 1.09 -12.79
N GLY A 96 18.52 1.91 -11.90
CA GLY A 96 19.94 2.33 -11.95
C GLY A 96 20.82 1.57 -10.95
N SER A 97 20.26 1.13 -9.84
CA SER A 97 20.98 0.40 -8.78
C SER A 97 20.08 -0.68 -8.18
N PRO A 98 19.80 -1.78 -8.90
CA PRO A 98 18.94 -2.87 -8.39
C PRO A 98 19.40 -3.41 -7.03
N ALA A 99 20.72 -3.52 -6.83
CA ALA A 99 21.28 -3.99 -5.57
C ALA A 99 20.98 -3.03 -4.39
N GLY A 100 20.99 -1.72 -4.63
CA GLY A 100 20.66 -0.70 -3.64
C GLY A 100 19.16 -0.72 -3.30
N ALA A 101 18.31 -0.79 -4.31
CA ALA A 101 16.85 -0.92 -4.13
C ALA A 101 16.51 -2.20 -3.35
N ASN A 102 17.09 -3.34 -3.72
CA ASN A 102 16.90 -4.61 -3.02
C ASN A 102 17.40 -4.57 -1.57
N SER A 103 18.47 -3.81 -1.27
CA SER A 103 18.94 -3.65 0.11
C SER A 103 17.95 -2.84 0.95
N ALA A 104 17.39 -1.75 0.40
CA ALA A 104 16.37 -0.95 1.07
C ALA A 104 15.08 -1.75 1.29
N ALA A 105 14.63 -2.46 0.27
CA ALA A 105 13.43 -3.31 0.35
C ALA A 105 13.61 -4.46 1.36
N ALA A 106 14.77 -5.15 1.34
CA ALA A 106 15.07 -6.23 2.27
C ALA A 106 15.05 -5.76 3.74
N ALA A 107 15.58 -4.56 4.02
CA ALA A 107 15.53 -4.00 5.37
C ALA A 107 14.07 -3.81 5.86
N ILE A 108 13.17 -3.37 4.99
CA ILE A 108 11.75 -3.21 5.29
C ILE A 108 11.09 -4.57 5.53
N VAL A 109 11.31 -5.54 4.64
CA VAL A 109 10.74 -6.90 4.74
C VAL A 109 11.22 -7.60 6.02
N ASN A 110 12.49 -7.47 6.38
CA ASN A 110 13.04 -8.05 7.63
C ASN A 110 12.40 -7.43 8.87
N LEU A 111 12.18 -6.12 8.89
CA LEU A 111 11.47 -5.45 9.98
C LEU A 111 10.02 -5.95 10.09
N ALA A 112 9.33 -6.13 8.96
CA ALA A 112 7.99 -6.69 8.94
C ALA A 112 7.97 -8.13 9.49
N SER A 113 8.91 -8.95 9.05
CA SER A 113 9.08 -10.32 9.54
C SER A 113 9.30 -10.38 11.06
N GLY A 114 10.19 -9.55 11.59
CA GLY A 114 10.49 -9.48 13.01
C GLY A 114 9.31 -8.97 13.87
N ALA A 115 8.41 -8.19 13.30
CA ALA A 115 7.21 -7.69 13.97
C ALA A 115 6.01 -8.65 13.91
N GLY A 116 6.15 -9.83 13.29
CA GLY A 116 5.07 -10.80 13.15
C GLY A 116 3.96 -10.32 12.19
N ILE A 117 4.32 -9.47 11.24
CA ILE A 117 3.43 -9.01 10.17
C ILE A 117 3.31 -10.12 9.13
N GLU A 118 2.07 -10.40 8.69
CA GLU A 118 1.77 -11.45 7.72
C GLU A 118 1.66 -10.92 6.30
N ALA A 119 1.31 -9.64 6.14
CA ALA A 119 1.30 -8.97 4.84
C ALA A 119 1.53 -7.46 4.98
N LEU A 120 2.01 -6.83 3.91
CA LEU A 120 2.06 -5.39 3.74
C LEU A 120 0.94 -4.93 2.81
N ALA A 121 0.27 -3.84 3.16
CA ALA A 121 -0.68 -3.17 2.29
C ALA A 121 -0.07 -1.86 1.77
N THR A 122 -0.06 -1.65 0.45
CA THR A 122 0.50 -0.45 -0.17
C THR A 122 -0.43 0.14 -1.23
N SER A 123 -0.21 1.40 -1.60
CA SER A 123 -0.92 2.09 -2.68
C SER A 123 -0.02 2.41 -3.89
N CYS A 124 1.27 2.06 -3.82
CA CYS A 124 2.25 2.45 -4.84
C CYS A 124 2.75 1.24 -5.64
N PRO A 125 2.70 1.29 -7.00
CA PRO A 125 3.15 0.18 -7.86
C PRO A 125 4.64 -0.14 -7.69
N LEU A 126 5.48 0.87 -7.50
CA LEU A 126 6.90 0.64 -7.26
C LEU A 126 7.17 -0.01 -5.90
N CYS A 127 6.34 0.30 -4.90
CA CYS A 127 6.45 -0.34 -3.59
C CYS A 127 6.03 -1.82 -3.68
N GLU A 128 4.94 -2.12 -4.38
CA GLU A 128 4.54 -3.51 -4.63
C GLU A 128 5.63 -4.28 -5.37
N TYR A 129 6.19 -3.68 -6.41
CA TYR A 129 7.28 -4.30 -7.17
C TYR A 129 8.51 -4.55 -6.29
N ASN A 130 9.02 -3.52 -5.59
CA ASN A 130 10.25 -3.62 -4.82
C ASN A 130 10.09 -4.49 -3.55
N LEU A 131 8.95 -4.39 -2.86
CA LEU A 131 8.71 -5.15 -1.62
C LEU A 131 8.04 -6.50 -1.87
N GLY A 132 7.37 -6.70 -3.01
CA GLY A 132 6.67 -7.93 -3.36
C GLY A 132 7.45 -8.74 -4.40
N LYS A 133 7.47 -8.29 -5.66
CA LYS A 133 8.02 -9.05 -6.78
C LYS A 133 9.53 -9.32 -6.69
N GLN A 134 10.29 -8.51 -5.97
CA GLN A 134 11.74 -8.70 -5.82
C GLN A 134 12.13 -9.65 -4.67
N GLN A 135 11.21 -10.10 -3.84
CA GLN A 135 11.51 -10.97 -2.70
C GLN A 135 12.19 -12.31 -3.09
N PRO A 136 11.81 -13.00 -4.18
CA PRO A 136 12.53 -14.21 -4.60
C PRO A 136 14.04 -13.98 -4.82
N GLN A 137 14.41 -12.82 -5.37
CA GLN A 137 15.83 -12.46 -5.56
C GLN A 137 16.50 -12.14 -4.23
N MET A 138 15.80 -11.50 -3.30
CA MET A 138 16.32 -11.20 -1.95
C MET A 138 16.52 -12.48 -1.14
N LEU A 139 15.59 -13.46 -1.24
CA LEU A 139 15.75 -14.79 -0.64
C LEU A 139 16.94 -15.53 -1.19
N ALA A 140 17.07 -15.59 -2.52
CA ALA A 140 18.20 -16.25 -3.17
C ALA A 140 19.54 -15.61 -2.80
N ALA A 141 19.57 -14.32 -2.53
CA ALA A 141 20.73 -13.57 -2.08
C ALA A 141 20.95 -13.63 -0.55
N GLY A 142 20.12 -14.34 0.21
CA GLY A 142 20.20 -14.42 1.69
C GLY A 142 19.98 -13.09 2.38
N ARG A 143 19.23 -12.16 1.78
CA ARG A 143 18.95 -10.83 2.34
C ARG A 143 17.70 -10.80 3.21
N ILE A 144 16.79 -11.72 2.99
CA ILE A 144 15.59 -11.95 3.79
C ILE A 144 15.46 -13.44 4.09
N ASP A 145 14.86 -13.78 5.22
CA ASP A 145 14.71 -15.18 5.65
C ASP A 145 13.39 -15.80 5.18
N LYS A 146 12.38 -14.99 4.97
CA LYS A 146 11.07 -15.43 4.49
C LYS A 146 10.36 -14.34 3.68
N ASN A 147 9.42 -14.75 2.83
CA ASN A 147 8.54 -13.84 2.11
C ASN A 147 7.49 -13.23 3.04
N ILE A 148 7.23 -11.93 2.85
CA ILE A 148 6.09 -11.22 3.43
C ILE A 148 5.25 -10.71 2.24
N PRO A 149 4.10 -11.28 1.95
CA PRO A 149 3.25 -10.85 0.86
C PRO A 149 2.99 -9.33 0.90
N THR A 150 3.08 -8.70 -0.25
CA THR A 150 2.81 -7.25 -0.38
C THR A 150 1.70 -7.07 -1.39
N TYR A 151 0.62 -6.45 -0.96
CA TYR A 151 -0.58 -6.27 -1.77
C TYR A 151 -0.92 -4.79 -1.94
N TYR A 152 -1.52 -4.47 -3.07
CA TYR A 152 -2.27 -3.23 -3.17
C TYR A 152 -3.46 -3.26 -2.21
N PHE A 153 -3.72 -2.14 -1.55
CA PHE A 153 -4.90 -2.02 -0.70
C PHE A 153 -6.20 -2.32 -1.46
N THR A 154 -6.26 -2.03 -2.77
CA THR A 154 -7.40 -2.35 -3.63
C THR A 154 -7.60 -3.84 -3.85
N GLN A 155 -6.53 -4.66 -3.84
CA GLN A 155 -6.65 -6.12 -3.90
C GLN A 155 -7.31 -6.66 -2.63
N LEU A 156 -6.86 -6.20 -1.47
CA LEU A 156 -7.44 -6.56 -0.17
C LEU A 156 -8.91 -6.11 -0.09
N LEU A 157 -9.21 -4.90 -0.56
CA LEU A 157 -10.56 -4.38 -0.66
C LEU A 157 -11.44 -5.26 -1.56
N ALA A 158 -10.94 -5.64 -2.74
CA ALA A 158 -11.67 -6.46 -3.69
C ALA A 158 -12.02 -7.83 -3.09
N VAL A 159 -11.07 -8.50 -2.45
CA VAL A 159 -11.31 -9.79 -1.75
C VAL A 159 -12.36 -9.61 -0.66
N ALA A 160 -12.22 -8.59 0.19
CA ALA A 160 -13.15 -8.36 1.29
C ALA A 160 -14.57 -8.05 0.81
N LEU A 161 -14.71 -7.39 -0.34
CA LEU A 161 -16.01 -7.14 -0.97
C LEU A 161 -16.57 -8.38 -1.72
N GLY A 162 -15.84 -9.49 -1.76
CA GLY A 162 -16.25 -10.75 -2.35
C GLY A 162 -16.10 -10.84 -3.86
N LEU A 163 -15.13 -10.10 -4.43
CA LEU A 163 -14.74 -10.29 -5.82
C LEU A 163 -13.95 -11.59 -5.97
N ASP A 164 -14.12 -12.25 -7.13
CA ASP A 164 -13.37 -13.46 -7.47
C ASP A 164 -11.85 -13.13 -7.57
N ALA A 165 -11.02 -14.03 -7.04
CA ALA A 165 -9.57 -13.91 -7.00
C ALA A 165 -8.95 -13.64 -8.38
N LYS A 166 -9.58 -14.08 -9.48
CA LYS A 166 -9.14 -13.80 -10.85
C LYS A 166 -9.09 -12.31 -11.21
N PHE A 167 -9.87 -11.49 -10.50
CA PHE A 167 -9.87 -10.03 -10.69
C PHE A 167 -8.87 -9.32 -9.77
N CYS A 168 -8.30 -10.02 -8.80
CA CYS A 168 -7.41 -9.44 -7.81
C CYS A 168 -5.93 -9.48 -8.23
N HIS A 169 -5.60 -10.22 -9.30
CA HIS A 169 -4.23 -10.32 -9.84
C HIS A 169 -3.18 -10.70 -8.78
N PHE A 170 -3.48 -11.73 -7.99
CA PHE A 170 -2.52 -12.29 -7.02
C PHE A 170 -1.41 -13.11 -7.68
#